data_eb2fb0ab0ec140938d3bb8e477ba7926
#
_entry.id   eb2fb0ab0ec140938d3bb8e477ba7926
#
_cell.length_a   1.000
_cell.length_b   1.000
_cell.length_c   1.000
_cell.angle_alpha   90.00
_cell.angle_beta   90.00
_cell.angle_gamma   90.00
#
_symmetry.space_group_name_H-M   'P 1'
#
loop_
_entity.id
_entity.type
_entity.pdbx_description
1 polymer ?
#
loop_
_entity_poly.entity_id
_entity_poly.type
_entity_poly.pdbx_seq_one_letter_code
_entity_poly.pdbx_strand_id
1 'polypeptide(L)'
;MTRLHDHLAEAIKDPDPIRVGSAAGDDLICLRFETMKVYSALGAVRHLLDTGQVRPGDTLIDSSSGIYAHALALACHRYGMKCHIVGSTTVDRTLRIQLEILGATVEQVPSSNNLQLDQNLRVRRIGEILRDNPSYHWMRQYHDDIHYLGYGAVADLVARLVPAGPLCLVGGVGTGASTGAIAAYLRERGRDVNLVGVQPFGSVTFGAGHTQDPEMIIAGIGSSIEFRNVRHELYDRLHWVSFDYAMSAAVDLLRTSGVFAGLSAGAAYLSALWEHSCDRGRKHVFLAADTGTRYVESAFARHAEARPLASMRPREIDSLDELAVPWSAMSWDRRESAQARRAEFPSATPSH
;
A
#
# COMPACT_ATOMS: atom_id res chain seq x y z
N MET A 1 -3.35 -2.79 29.36
CA MET A 1 -3.86 -1.45 29.73
C MET A 1 -4.31 -0.75 28.44
N THR A 2 -5.56 -0.32 28.38
CA THR A 2 -6.08 0.48 27.26
C THR A 2 -5.42 1.86 27.31
N ARG A 3 -4.79 2.28 26.22
CA ARG A 3 -4.15 3.59 26.12
C ARG A 3 -5.19 4.62 25.67
N LEU A 4 -5.28 5.75 26.36
CA LEU A 4 -6.06 6.89 25.92
C LEU A 4 -5.24 7.69 24.89
N HIS A 5 -5.86 8.05 23.78
CA HIS A 5 -5.25 8.82 22.70
C HIS A 5 -5.94 10.18 22.54
N ASP A 6 -5.17 11.22 22.28
CA ASP A 6 -5.69 12.58 22.09
C ASP A 6 -6.14 12.84 20.64
N HIS A 7 -5.81 11.95 19.73
CA HIS A 7 -6.14 12.11 18.31
C HIS A 7 -6.34 10.75 17.63
N LEU A 8 -7.33 10.68 16.71
CA LEU A 8 -7.67 9.45 15.98
C LEU A 8 -6.44 8.87 15.24
N ALA A 9 -5.61 9.71 14.61
CA ALA A 9 -4.43 9.24 13.90
C ALA A 9 -3.46 8.45 14.78
N GLU A 10 -3.40 8.72 16.09
CA GLU A 10 -2.60 7.94 17.03
C GLU A 10 -3.31 6.66 17.46
N ALA A 11 -4.63 6.67 17.56
CA ALA A 11 -5.41 5.51 17.96
C ALA A 11 -5.40 4.40 16.88
N ILE A 12 -5.54 4.80 15.60
CA ILE A 12 -5.59 3.85 14.48
C ILE A 12 -4.21 3.32 14.05
N LYS A 13 -3.14 3.69 14.74
CA LYS A 13 -1.79 3.11 14.57
C LYS A 13 -1.67 1.70 15.14
N ASP A 14 -2.57 1.28 16.01
CA ASP A 14 -2.52 -0.07 16.58
C ASP A 14 -3.36 -1.00 15.69
N PRO A 15 -2.74 -1.81 14.79
CA PRO A 15 -3.49 -2.76 13.99
C PRO A 15 -3.99 -3.92 14.83
N ASP A 16 -5.10 -4.52 14.42
CA ASP A 16 -5.64 -5.71 15.05
C ASP A 16 -4.90 -6.96 14.54
N PRO A 17 -4.14 -7.68 15.39
CA PRO A 17 -3.58 -8.97 15.02
C PRO A 17 -4.66 -10.05 15.14
N ILE A 18 -5.06 -10.64 14.04
CA ILE A 18 -6.11 -11.64 13.96
C ILE A 18 -5.51 -12.95 13.41
N ARG A 19 -5.70 -14.04 14.15
CA ARG A 19 -5.34 -15.36 13.63
C ARG A 19 -6.42 -15.80 12.65
N VAL A 20 -6.00 -16.15 11.42
CA VAL A 20 -6.89 -16.58 10.34
C VAL A 20 -6.43 -17.94 9.82
N GLY A 21 -7.38 -18.76 9.31
CA GLY A 21 -7.12 -20.10 8.82
C GLY A 21 -8.05 -21.13 9.42
N SER A 22 -8.04 -22.35 8.89
CA SER A 22 -8.90 -23.43 9.40
C SER A 22 -8.37 -24.04 10.70
N ALA A 23 -9.24 -24.68 11.46
CA ALA A 23 -9.08 -25.14 12.85
C ALA A 23 -7.90 -26.09 13.16
N ALA A 24 -7.01 -26.38 12.23
CA ALA A 24 -5.94 -27.38 12.38
C ALA A 24 -4.52 -26.77 12.29
N GLY A 25 -4.23 -25.71 13.02
CA GLY A 25 -2.84 -25.30 13.24
C GLY A 25 -2.23 -24.38 12.17
N ASP A 26 -3.05 -23.67 11.42
CA ASP A 26 -2.57 -22.67 10.46
C ASP A 26 -2.12 -21.42 11.21
N ASP A 27 -0.79 -21.21 11.27
CA ASP A 27 -0.15 -20.07 11.92
C ASP A 27 -0.14 -18.82 11.03
N LEU A 28 -1.26 -18.52 10.37
CA LEU A 28 -1.42 -17.34 9.53
C LEU A 28 -1.99 -16.18 10.36
N ILE A 29 -1.30 -15.05 10.34
CA ILE A 29 -1.68 -13.85 11.10
C ILE A 29 -2.04 -12.73 10.12
N CYS A 30 -3.26 -12.21 10.23
CA CYS A 30 -3.70 -10.98 9.61
C CYS A 30 -3.32 -9.80 10.51
N LEU A 31 -2.61 -8.80 10.00
CA LEU A 31 -2.54 -7.50 10.62
C LEU A 31 -3.55 -6.58 9.94
N ARG A 32 -4.69 -6.39 10.59
CA ARG A 32 -5.78 -5.53 10.09
C ARG A 32 -5.56 -4.10 10.55
N PHE A 33 -5.49 -3.20 9.57
CA PHE A 33 -5.40 -1.76 9.78
C PHE A 33 -6.73 -1.08 9.43
N GLU A 34 -7.04 0.00 10.13
CA GLU A 34 -8.07 0.94 9.68
C GLU A 34 -7.60 1.66 8.40
N THR A 35 -6.39 2.23 8.43
CA THR A 35 -5.66 2.73 7.26
C THR A 35 -4.16 2.66 7.53
N MET A 36 -3.46 1.76 6.85
CA MET A 36 -2.02 1.54 7.07
C MET A 36 -1.18 2.77 6.68
N LYS A 37 -1.66 3.62 5.78
CA LYS A 37 -0.95 4.83 5.35
C LYS A 37 -0.76 5.88 6.43
N VAL A 38 -1.46 5.76 7.56
CA VAL A 38 -1.28 6.68 8.70
C VAL A 38 0.15 6.64 9.25
N TYR A 39 0.81 5.49 9.23
CA TYR A 39 2.21 5.38 9.63
C TYR A 39 3.14 6.21 8.75
N SER A 40 2.97 6.08 7.43
CA SER A 40 3.73 6.85 6.44
C SER A 40 3.52 8.36 6.62
N ALA A 41 2.25 8.80 6.70
CA ALA A 41 1.92 10.20 6.79
C ALA A 41 2.42 10.83 8.11
N LEU A 42 2.13 10.21 9.26
CA LEU A 42 2.58 10.71 10.56
C LEU A 42 4.12 10.71 10.67
N GLY A 43 4.76 9.63 10.21
CA GLY A 43 6.23 9.52 10.25
C GLY A 43 6.91 10.59 9.39
N ALA A 44 6.43 10.78 8.16
CA ALA A 44 6.96 11.78 7.25
C ALA A 44 6.74 13.20 7.75
N VAL A 45 5.52 13.57 8.17
CA VAL A 45 5.22 14.92 8.67
C VAL A 45 6.03 15.23 9.92
N ARG A 46 6.12 14.27 10.85
CA ARG A 46 6.94 14.44 12.05
C ARG A 46 8.42 14.66 11.73
N HIS A 47 8.96 13.85 10.81
CA HIS A 47 10.35 14.00 10.38
C HIS A 47 10.62 15.40 9.79
N LEU A 48 9.72 15.91 8.94
CA LEU A 48 9.85 17.24 8.35
C LEU A 48 9.80 18.34 9.40
N LEU A 49 8.96 18.20 10.43
CA LEU A 49 8.90 19.12 11.56
C LEU A 49 10.17 19.06 12.43
N ASP A 50 10.60 17.84 12.80
CA ASP A 50 11.77 17.61 13.65
C ASP A 50 13.07 18.10 12.99
N THR A 51 13.15 18.05 11.66
CA THR A 51 14.30 18.56 10.87
C THR A 51 14.16 20.03 10.46
N GLY A 52 13.06 20.69 10.83
CA GLY A 52 12.83 22.10 10.52
C GLY A 52 12.57 22.42 9.04
N GLN A 53 12.29 21.40 8.22
CA GLN A 53 11.95 21.59 6.80
C GLN A 53 10.57 22.21 6.61
N VAL A 54 9.67 22.00 7.57
CA VAL A 54 8.35 22.63 7.63
C VAL A 54 8.06 23.08 9.06
N ARG A 55 7.08 23.97 9.21
CA ARG A 55 6.63 24.51 10.50
C ARG A 55 5.10 24.37 10.61
N PRO A 56 4.53 24.30 11.83
CA PRO A 56 3.09 24.37 12.00
C PRO A 56 2.49 25.57 11.25
N GLY A 57 1.40 25.33 10.50
CA GLY A 57 0.78 26.31 9.63
C GLY A 57 1.21 26.27 8.16
N ASP A 58 2.34 25.62 7.83
CA ASP A 58 2.74 25.41 6.44
C ASP A 58 1.78 24.45 5.73
N THR A 59 1.73 24.54 4.40
CA THR A 59 0.88 23.68 3.58
C THR A 59 1.67 22.50 3.01
N LEU A 60 1.19 21.30 3.29
CA LEU A 60 1.68 20.06 2.68
C LEU A 60 0.77 19.67 1.52
N ILE A 61 1.36 19.41 0.35
CA ILE A 61 0.64 19.05 -0.86
C ILE A 61 1.08 17.67 -1.35
N ASP A 62 0.13 16.84 -1.80
CA ASP A 62 0.45 15.62 -2.55
C ASP A 62 -0.69 15.14 -3.43
N SER A 63 -0.35 14.17 -4.30
CA SER A 63 -1.29 13.48 -5.19
C SER A 63 -1.81 12.21 -4.56
N SER A 64 -3.10 12.14 -4.27
CA SER A 64 -3.72 10.89 -3.83
C SER A 64 -5.24 10.90 -4.05
N SER A 65 -5.80 9.76 -4.44
CA SER A 65 -7.26 9.55 -4.55
C SER A 65 -7.76 8.51 -3.54
N GLY A 66 -6.94 8.12 -2.58
CA GLY A 66 -7.23 7.00 -1.69
C GLY A 66 -6.80 7.21 -0.24
N ILE A 67 -6.45 6.10 0.41
CA ILE A 67 -6.14 6.05 1.84
C ILE A 67 -4.98 6.96 2.27
N TYR A 68 -4.04 7.28 1.37
CA TYR A 68 -2.97 8.23 1.70
C TYR A 68 -3.49 9.67 1.84
N ALA A 69 -4.46 10.09 1.02
CA ALA A 69 -5.09 11.41 1.17
C ALA A 69 -5.70 11.57 2.57
N HIS A 70 -6.46 10.57 3.03
CA HIS A 70 -7.03 10.56 4.38
C HIS A 70 -5.94 10.58 5.47
N ALA A 71 -4.92 9.73 5.32
CA ALA A 71 -3.81 9.66 6.26
C ALA A 71 -3.03 10.98 6.35
N LEU A 72 -2.78 11.65 5.22
CA LEU A 72 -2.09 12.94 5.20
C LEU A 72 -2.95 14.04 5.84
N ALA A 73 -4.26 14.07 5.54
CA ALA A 73 -5.17 15.03 6.17
C ALA A 73 -5.21 14.85 7.69
N LEU A 74 -5.28 13.60 8.19
CA LEU A 74 -5.20 13.29 9.62
C LEU A 74 -3.87 13.72 10.23
N ALA A 75 -2.76 13.50 9.55
CA ALA A 75 -1.43 13.91 10.02
C ALA A 75 -1.32 15.45 10.06
N CYS A 76 -1.79 16.14 9.02
CA CYS A 76 -1.83 17.60 8.98
C CYS A 76 -2.69 18.17 10.13
N HIS A 77 -3.89 17.63 10.33
CA HIS A 77 -4.77 18.03 11.44
C HIS A 77 -4.08 17.81 12.80
N ARG A 78 -3.41 16.66 13.00
CA ARG A 78 -2.71 16.33 14.24
C ARG A 78 -1.56 17.28 14.56
N TYR A 79 -0.84 17.74 13.54
CA TYR A 79 0.37 18.55 13.69
C TYR A 79 0.17 20.04 13.38
N GLY A 80 -1.08 20.49 13.17
CA GLY A 80 -1.39 21.89 12.88
C GLY A 80 -0.86 22.38 11.52
N MET A 81 -0.77 21.47 10.55
CA MET A 81 -0.39 21.75 9.15
C MET A 81 -1.64 22.01 8.30
N LYS A 82 -1.48 22.72 7.20
CA LYS A 82 -2.50 22.77 6.14
C LYS A 82 -2.28 21.63 5.17
N CYS A 83 -3.38 21.11 4.63
CA CYS A 83 -3.35 19.97 3.70
C CYS A 83 -3.95 20.36 2.35
N HIS A 84 -3.24 20.04 1.25
CA HIS A 84 -3.76 20.21 -0.11
C HIS A 84 -3.64 18.88 -0.86
N ILE A 85 -4.75 18.30 -1.27
CA ILE A 85 -4.81 17.04 -2.00
C ILE A 85 -5.19 17.29 -3.45
N VAL A 86 -4.36 16.80 -4.38
CA VAL A 86 -4.69 16.74 -5.81
C VAL A 86 -5.10 15.31 -6.11
N GLY A 87 -6.41 15.07 -6.24
CA GLY A 87 -7.02 13.77 -6.49
C GLY A 87 -7.52 13.63 -7.93
N SER A 88 -7.93 12.42 -8.31
CA SER A 88 -8.76 12.21 -9.50
C SER A 88 -10.24 12.36 -9.14
N THR A 89 -11.11 12.43 -10.14
CA THR A 89 -12.57 12.41 -9.94
C THR A 89 -13.07 11.09 -9.34
N THR A 90 -12.22 10.06 -9.24
CA THR A 90 -12.51 8.80 -8.55
C THR A 90 -12.38 8.86 -7.03
N VAL A 91 -12.01 10.02 -6.46
CA VAL A 91 -12.12 10.22 -5.00
C VAL A 91 -13.59 10.09 -4.63
N ASP A 92 -13.91 9.05 -3.84
CA ASP A 92 -15.28 8.82 -3.45
C ASP A 92 -15.83 9.97 -2.59
N ARG A 93 -17.15 10.14 -2.63
CA ARG A 93 -17.84 11.26 -1.94
C ARG A 93 -17.56 11.27 -0.43
N THR A 94 -17.51 10.07 0.20
CA THR A 94 -17.30 9.95 1.64
C THR A 94 -15.92 10.44 2.03
N LEU A 95 -14.89 10.00 1.30
CA LEU A 95 -13.52 10.45 1.50
C LEU A 95 -13.39 11.95 1.30
N ARG A 96 -13.98 12.49 0.23
CA ARG A 96 -13.93 13.92 -0.05
C ARG A 96 -14.51 14.77 1.10
N ILE A 97 -15.69 14.40 1.60
CA ILE A 97 -16.33 15.08 2.73
C ILE A 97 -15.43 15.02 3.98
N GLN A 98 -14.85 13.86 4.28
CA GLN A 98 -13.92 13.71 5.41
C GLN A 98 -12.71 14.64 5.29
N LEU A 99 -12.11 14.72 4.09
CA LEU A 99 -10.97 15.60 3.82
C LEU A 99 -11.34 17.07 4.03
N GLU A 100 -12.48 17.51 3.50
CA GLU A 100 -12.98 18.87 3.63
C GLU A 100 -13.26 19.24 5.09
N ILE A 101 -13.87 18.34 5.87
CA ILE A 101 -14.13 18.54 7.31
C ILE A 101 -12.81 18.62 8.11
N LEU A 102 -11.79 17.84 7.73
CA LEU A 102 -10.45 17.92 8.32
C LEU A 102 -9.68 19.19 7.92
N GLY A 103 -10.28 20.05 7.11
CA GLY A 103 -9.69 21.32 6.68
C GLY A 103 -8.75 21.18 5.47
N ALA A 104 -8.76 20.05 4.77
CA ALA A 104 -7.97 19.89 3.56
C ALA A 104 -8.61 20.60 2.36
N THR A 105 -7.78 21.27 1.56
CA THR A 105 -8.16 21.68 0.21
C THR A 105 -8.10 20.46 -0.70
N VAL A 106 -9.20 20.17 -1.41
CA VAL A 106 -9.27 19.03 -2.34
C VAL A 106 -9.50 19.55 -3.74
N GLU A 107 -8.50 19.36 -4.61
CA GLU A 107 -8.61 19.66 -6.04
C GLU A 107 -8.73 18.35 -6.82
N GLN A 108 -9.73 18.24 -7.68
CA GLN A 108 -9.94 17.04 -8.51
C GLN A 108 -9.53 17.33 -9.95
N VAL A 109 -8.58 16.56 -10.47
CA VAL A 109 -8.22 16.57 -11.88
C VAL A 109 -9.18 15.64 -12.64
N PRO A 110 -9.72 16.06 -13.79
CA PRO A 110 -10.60 15.22 -14.59
C PRO A 110 -9.97 13.85 -14.88
N SER A 111 -10.75 12.78 -14.71
CA SER A 111 -10.31 11.45 -15.07
C SER A 111 -10.37 11.26 -16.59
N SER A 112 -9.37 10.57 -17.13
CA SER A 112 -9.42 9.99 -18.47
C SER A 112 -9.66 8.49 -18.35
N ASN A 113 -9.87 7.81 -19.47
CA ASN A 113 -9.94 6.34 -19.49
C ASN A 113 -8.54 5.70 -19.35
N ASN A 114 -7.50 6.49 -19.12
CA ASN A 114 -6.12 6.06 -18.99
C ASN A 114 -5.56 6.48 -17.62
N LEU A 115 -5.41 5.51 -16.71
CA LEU A 115 -4.91 5.73 -15.34
C LEU A 115 -3.50 6.34 -15.31
N GLN A 116 -2.64 6.00 -16.27
CA GLN A 116 -1.29 6.57 -16.38
C GLN A 116 -1.36 8.07 -16.69
N LEU A 117 -2.23 8.43 -17.61
CA LEU A 117 -2.44 9.85 -17.96
C LEU A 117 -2.98 10.62 -16.76
N ASP A 118 -3.91 10.04 -16.00
CA ASP A 118 -4.47 10.66 -14.79
C ASP A 118 -3.41 10.90 -13.71
N GLN A 119 -2.51 9.94 -13.48
CA GLN A 119 -1.40 10.13 -12.54
C GLN A 119 -0.45 11.24 -13.00
N ASN A 120 -0.08 11.26 -14.28
CA ASN A 120 0.76 12.30 -14.85
C ASN A 120 0.10 13.69 -14.80
N LEU A 121 -1.20 13.78 -15.05
CA LEU A 121 -1.95 15.04 -14.96
C LEU A 121 -1.93 15.60 -13.54
N ARG A 122 -2.13 14.75 -12.53
CA ARG A 122 -2.07 15.17 -11.13
C ARG A 122 -0.68 15.67 -10.72
N VAL A 123 0.37 14.97 -11.12
CA VAL A 123 1.77 15.39 -10.86
C VAL A 123 2.07 16.72 -11.54
N ARG A 124 1.63 16.90 -12.79
CA ARG A 124 1.78 18.18 -13.52
C ARG A 124 1.06 19.31 -12.78
N ARG A 125 -0.18 19.05 -12.32
CA ARG A 125 -0.97 20.03 -11.58
C ARG A 125 -0.31 20.44 -10.27
N ILE A 126 0.28 19.51 -9.54
CA ILE A 126 1.10 19.85 -8.35
C ILE A 126 2.24 20.78 -8.73
N GLY A 127 2.96 20.50 -9.82
CA GLY A 127 4.05 21.38 -10.28
C GLY A 127 3.57 22.80 -10.62
N GLU A 128 2.36 22.97 -11.15
CA GLU A 128 1.75 24.29 -11.36
C GLU A 128 1.46 25.01 -10.03
N ILE A 129 0.80 24.30 -9.10
CA ILE A 129 0.47 24.85 -7.77
C ILE A 129 1.73 25.27 -7.02
N LEU A 130 2.80 24.48 -7.08
CA LEU A 130 4.07 24.79 -6.41
C LEU A 130 4.78 26.03 -7.01
N ARG A 131 4.65 26.29 -8.30
CA ARG A 131 5.15 27.52 -8.92
C ARG A 131 4.42 28.76 -8.40
N ASP A 132 3.10 28.63 -8.22
CA ASP A 132 2.26 29.74 -7.70
C ASP A 132 2.37 29.88 -6.19
N ASN A 133 2.78 28.82 -5.49
CA ASN A 133 2.89 28.76 -4.02
C ASN A 133 4.23 28.14 -3.58
N PRO A 134 5.35 28.88 -3.68
CA PRO A 134 6.69 28.36 -3.39
C PRO A 134 6.90 27.91 -1.93
N SER A 135 6.03 28.35 -1.01
CA SER A 135 6.06 27.94 0.40
C SER A 135 5.39 26.59 0.67
N TYR A 136 4.71 26.01 -0.30
CA TYR A 136 4.11 24.69 -0.13
C TYR A 136 5.20 23.61 -0.14
N HIS A 137 5.05 22.61 0.72
CA HIS A 137 5.94 21.46 0.74
C HIS A 137 5.28 20.27 0.04
N TRP A 138 5.91 19.75 -1.01
CA TRP A 138 5.43 18.55 -1.72
C TRP A 138 5.91 17.29 -1.00
N MET A 139 4.97 16.47 -0.52
CA MET A 139 5.25 15.25 0.24
C MET A 139 5.89 14.13 -0.58
N ARG A 140 5.68 14.14 -1.91
CA ARG A 140 6.34 13.22 -2.87
C ARG A 140 6.26 11.75 -2.47
N GLN A 141 5.06 11.25 -2.09
CA GLN A 141 4.88 9.89 -1.60
C GLN A 141 5.40 8.78 -2.55
N TYR A 142 5.60 9.10 -3.82
CA TYR A 142 6.10 8.15 -4.82
C TYR A 142 7.63 8.12 -4.92
N HIS A 143 8.34 9.02 -4.24
CA HIS A 143 9.77 9.26 -4.45
C HIS A 143 10.60 9.34 -3.17
N ASP A 144 10.03 9.87 -2.07
CA ASP A 144 10.83 10.21 -0.90
C ASP A 144 10.82 9.13 0.17
N ASP A 145 12.01 8.75 0.62
CA ASP A 145 12.24 7.69 1.63
C ASP A 145 11.68 8.02 3.01
N ILE A 146 11.35 9.29 3.29
CA ILE A 146 10.72 9.69 4.56
C ILE A 146 9.42 8.92 4.85
N HIS A 147 8.79 8.40 3.81
CA HIS A 147 7.59 7.59 3.93
C HIS A 147 7.80 6.19 4.51
N TYR A 148 9.05 5.74 4.63
CA TYR A 148 9.44 4.50 5.29
C TYR A 148 9.51 4.64 6.81
N LEU A 149 9.80 5.85 7.33
CA LEU A 149 10.18 6.10 8.73
C LEU A 149 9.11 5.71 9.76
N GLY A 150 7.84 5.80 9.43
CA GLY A 150 6.75 5.50 10.36
C GLY A 150 6.56 4.02 10.69
N TYR A 151 7.06 3.10 9.86
CA TYR A 151 6.72 1.67 9.96
C TYR A 151 7.54 0.87 10.96
N GLY A 152 8.53 1.45 11.62
CA GLY A 152 9.31 0.79 12.67
C GLY A 152 8.43 0.21 13.78
N ALA A 153 7.37 0.92 14.19
CA ALA A 153 6.42 0.45 15.20
C ALA A 153 5.66 -0.82 14.76
N VAL A 154 5.33 -0.94 13.46
CA VAL A 154 4.70 -2.15 12.91
C VAL A 154 5.69 -3.31 12.91
N ALA A 155 6.95 -3.06 12.54
CA ALA A 155 8.00 -4.07 12.61
C ALA A 155 8.19 -4.59 14.05
N ASP A 156 8.17 -3.70 15.04
CA ASP A 156 8.24 -4.07 16.46
C ASP A 156 7.03 -4.91 16.89
N LEU A 157 5.84 -4.60 16.40
CA LEU A 157 4.65 -5.42 16.67
C LEU A 157 4.80 -6.81 16.05
N VAL A 158 5.21 -6.90 14.78
CA VAL A 158 5.45 -8.18 14.11
C VAL A 158 6.48 -9.01 14.89
N ALA A 159 7.57 -8.38 15.35
CA ALA A 159 8.60 -9.06 16.13
C ALA A 159 8.07 -9.58 17.48
N ARG A 160 7.10 -8.90 18.11
CA ARG A 160 6.44 -9.38 19.34
C ARG A 160 5.47 -10.53 19.06
N LEU A 161 4.72 -10.48 17.95
CA LEU A 161 3.76 -11.53 17.57
C LEU A 161 4.44 -12.82 17.11
N VAL A 162 5.61 -12.67 16.48
CA VAL A 162 6.44 -13.78 16.00
C VAL A 162 7.84 -13.60 16.60
N PRO A 163 8.04 -13.97 17.88
CA PRO A 163 9.31 -13.65 18.57
C PRO A 163 10.51 -14.44 18.06
N ALA A 164 10.31 -15.61 17.48
CA ALA A 164 11.38 -16.47 17.00
C ALA A 164 11.05 -17.17 15.68
N GLY A 165 12.10 -17.65 15.00
CA GLY A 165 11.99 -18.42 13.77
C GLY A 165 11.85 -17.57 12.50
N PRO A 166 11.84 -18.23 11.34
CA PRO A 166 11.72 -17.58 10.05
C PRO A 166 10.30 -17.05 9.83
N LEU A 167 10.19 -15.91 9.16
CA LEU A 167 8.97 -15.17 8.90
C LEU A 167 8.73 -15.03 7.39
N CYS A 168 7.50 -15.20 6.95
CA CYS A 168 7.01 -14.77 5.66
C CYS A 168 6.09 -13.55 5.86
N LEU A 169 6.45 -12.41 5.31
CA LEU A 169 5.66 -11.18 5.33
C LEU A 169 5.04 -10.97 3.96
N VAL A 170 3.70 -10.93 3.88
CA VAL A 170 2.96 -10.79 2.63
C VAL A 170 2.19 -9.49 2.62
N GLY A 171 2.27 -8.71 1.55
CA GLY A 171 1.49 -7.49 1.44
C GLY A 171 1.46 -6.88 0.06
N GLY A 172 0.40 -6.10 -0.18
CA GLY A 172 0.25 -5.34 -1.41
C GLY A 172 1.33 -4.26 -1.57
N VAL A 173 1.83 -4.09 -2.78
CA VAL A 173 2.85 -3.10 -3.09
C VAL A 173 2.26 -1.98 -3.95
N GLY A 174 2.05 -0.82 -3.34
CA GLY A 174 1.83 0.45 -4.03
C GLY A 174 3.17 1.19 -4.15
N THR A 175 3.41 2.13 -3.23
CA THR A 175 4.70 2.86 -3.15
C THR A 175 5.85 2.04 -2.55
N GLY A 176 5.60 0.80 -2.11
CA GLY A 176 6.61 -0.05 -1.47
C GLY A 176 6.92 0.32 -0.01
N ALA A 177 6.52 1.50 0.45
CA ALA A 177 6.94 2.04 1.75
C ALA A 177 6.55 1.14 2.93
N SER A 178 5.35 0.55 2.94
CA SER A 178 4.90 -0.29 4.06
C SER A 178 5.62 -1.62 4.13
N THR A 179 5.46 -2.45 3.09
CA THR A 179 6.04 -3.80 3.02
C THR A 179 7.57 -3.75 3.07
N GLY A 180 8.16 -2.85 2.29
CA GLY A 180 9.62 -2.66 2.26
C GLY A 180 10.18 -2.20 3.60
N ALA A 181 9.57 -1.19 4.25
CA ALA A 181 10.05 -0.69 5.53
C ALA A 181 9.94 -1.77 6.63
N ILE A 182 8.80 -2.44 6.75
CA ILE A 182 8.61 -3.48 7.79
C ILE A 182 9.67 -4.58 7.62
N ALA A 183 9.87 -5.06 6.38
CA ALA A 183 10.88 -6.09 6.11
C ALA A 183 12.30 -5.60 6.38
N ALA A 184 12.66 -4.38 5.96
CA ALA A 184 13.97 -3.79 6.20
C ALA A 184 14.24 -3.66 7.71
N TYR A 185 13.33 -3.06 8.48
CA TYR A 185 13.48 -2.93 9.93
C TYR A 185 13.61 -4.28 10.66
N LEU A 186 12.90 -5.32 10.21
CA LEU A 186 13.02 -6.66 10.78
C LEU A 186 14.37 -7.29 10.44
N ARG A 187 14.82 -7.15 9.20
CA ARG A 187 16.12 -7.69 8.74
C ARG A 187 17.31 -7.00 9.40
N GLU A 188 17.25 -5.67 9.59
CA GLU A 188 18.26 -4.91 10.34
C GLU A 188 18.41 -5.40 11.77
N ARG A 189 17.36 -5.99 12.35
CA ARG A 189 17.37 -6.65 13.67
C ARG A 189 17.74 -8.13 13.61
N GLY A 190 18.30 -8.59 12.49
CA GLY A 190 18.75 -9.96 12.31
C GLY A 190 17.65 -11.01 12.12
N ARG A 191 16.41 -10.57 11.75
CA ARG A 191 15.31 -11.51 11.49
C ARG A 191 15.42 -12.10 10.08
N ASP A 192 15.22 -13.43 9.98
CA ASP A 192 15.00 -14.09 8.69
C ASP A 192 13.59 -13.77 8.19
N VAL A 193 13.50 -12.90 7.19
CA VAL A 193 12.23 -12.43 6.60
C VAL A 193 12.22 -12.73 5.11
N ASN A 194 11.28 -13.56 4.69
CA ASN A 194 10.87 -13.71 3.28
C ASN A 194 9.78 -12.67 2.99
N LEU A 195 10.08 -11.69 2.14
CA LEU A 195 9.13 -10.62 1.76
C LEU A 195 8.45 -10.98 0.45
N VAL A 196 7.14 -11.14 0.51
CA VAL A 196 6.27 -11.42 -0.64
C VAL A 196 5.46 -10.19 -1.00
N GLY A 197 5.71 -9.65 -2.18
CA GLY A 197 4.98 -8.52 -2.74
C GLY A 197 3.79 -8.97 -3.59
N VAL A 198 2.65 -8.30 -3.43
CA VAL A 198 1.44 -8.59 -4.21
C VAL A 198 1.09 -7.39 -5.10
N GLN A 199 0.85 -7.67 -6.37
CA GLN A 199 0.58 -6.70 -7.43
C GLN A 199 -0.71 -7.04 -8.18
N PRO A 200 -1.40 -6.05 -8.77
CA PRO A 200 -2.39 -6.31 -9.81
C PRO A 200 -1.67 -6.51 -11.16
N PHE A 201 -2.32 -7.19 -12.09
CA PHE A 201 -1.92 -7.14 -13.50
C PHE A 201 -2.06 -5.71 -14.04
N GLY A 202 -1.30 -5.36 -15.07
CA GLY A 202 -1.27 -4.00 -15.64
C GLY A 202 -0.42 -3.00 -14.86
N SER A 203 0.12 -3.37 -13.70
CA SER A 203 1.05 -2.54 -12.94
C SER A 203 2.44 -2.53 -13.57
N VAL A 204 3.02 -1.32 -13.74
CA VAL A 204 4.40 -1.18 -14.23
C VAL A 204 5.44 -1.40 -13.14
N THR A 205 5.05 -1.40 -11.88
CA THR A 205 5.95 -1.44 -10.71
C THR A 205 6.95 -2.61 -10.77
N PHE A 206 6.48 -3.81 -11.15
CA PHE A 206 7.32 -5.00 -11.34
C PHE A 206 7.17 -5.60 -12.74
N GLY A 207 6.94 -4.74 -13.75
CA GLY A 207 7.02 -5.14 -15.14
C GLY A 207 5.75 -5.77 -15.74
N ALA A 208 4.62 -5.80 -15.04
CA ALA A 208 3.38 -6.42 -15.52
C ALA A 208 2.50 -5.49 -16.40
N GLY A 209 3.03 -4.35 -16.85
CA GLY A 209 2.26 -3.35 -17.62
C GLY A 209 1.69 -3.85 -18.95
N HIS A 210 2.24 -4.93 -19.50
CA HIS A 210 1.81 -5.54 -20.76
C HIS A 210 0.65 -6.55 -20.60
N THR A 211 0.39 -7.04 -19.38
CA THR A 211 -0.65 -8.03 -19.12
C THR A 211 -1.84 -7.34 -18.48
N GLN A 212 -2.99 -7.34 -19.15
CA GLN A 212 -4.18 -6.64 -18.72
C GLN A 212 -5.14 -7.57 -17.96
N ASP A 213 -5.72 -7.05 -16.88
CA ASP A 213 -6.91 -7.59 -16.24
C ASP A 213 -8.08 -6.67 -16.60
N PRO A 214 -9.15 -7.15 -17.24
CA PRO A 214 -10.27 -6.32 -17.68
C PRO A 214 -10.96 -5.54 -16.54
N GLU A 215 -10.93 -6.07 -15.33
CA GLU A 215 -11.57 -5.46 -14.15
C GLU A 215 -10.57 -4.80 -13.19
N MET A 216 -9.35 -4.49 -13.63
CA MET A 216 -8.26 -4.03 -12.78
C MET A 216 -8.62 -2.77 -11.96
N ILE A 217 -9.19 -2.96 -10.77
CA ILE A 217 -9.39 -1.92 -9.76
C ILE A 217 -9.00 -2.48 -8.39
N ILE A 218 -7.72 -2.76 -8.18
CA ILE A 218 -7.23 -3.03 -6.82
C ILE A 218 -6.61 -1.75 -6.30
N ALA A 219 -7.44 -0.91 -5.67
CA ALA A 219 -6.97 0.37 -5.14
C ALA A 219 -5.90 0.16 -4.06
N GLY A 220 -4.89 1.01 -4.09
CA GLY A 220 -3.82 1.02 -3.08
C GLY A 220 -2.61 0.14 -3.40
N ILE A 221 -2.68 -0.71 -4.44
CA ILE A 221 -1.53 -1.51 -4.91
C ILE A 221 -1.35 -1.34 -6.42
N GLY A 222 -0.12 -1.54 -6.89
CA GLY A 222 0.25 -1.31 -8.28
C GLY A 222 0.31 0.17 -8.68
N SER A 223 0.78 0.42 -9.87
CA SER A 223 0.86 1.76 -10.45
C SER A 223 0.90 1.69 -11.97
N SER A 224 0.42 2.73 -12.64
CA SER A 224 0.59 2.96 -14.09
C SER A 224 1.80 3.84 -14.41
N ILE A 225 2.50 4.36 -13.39
CA ILE A 225 3.78 5.07 -13.50
C ILE A 225 4.81 4.45 -12.55
N GLU A 226 6.08 4.63 -12.85
CA GLU A 226 7.14 4.12 -11.97
C GLU A 226 7.21 4.93 -10.67
N PHE A 227 7.31 4.21 -9.54
CA PHE A 227 7.52 4.78 -8.23
C PHE A 227 8.95 4.53 -7.77
N ARG A 228 9.72 5.60 -7.52
CA ARG A 228 11.09 5.50 -7.03
C ARG A 228 11.22 4.93 -5.62
N ASN A 229 10.15 5.01 -4.83
CA ASN A 229 10.11 4.46 -3.47
C ASN A 229 10.10 2.93 -3.43
N VAL A 230 9.79 2.26 -4.53
CA VAL A 230 9.79 0.79 -4.53
C VAL A 230 11.21 0.27 -4.58
N ARG A 231 11.65 -0.29 -3.48
CA ARG A 231 12.97 -0.94 -3.34
C ARG A 231 12.84 -2.40 -3.75
N HIS A 232 13.08 -2.69 -5.02
CA HIS A 232 12.92 -4.01 -5.64
C HIS A 232 13.78 -5.07 -4.96
N GLU A 233 14.96 -4.69 -4.50
CA GLU A 233 15.94 -5.52 -3.80
C GLU A 233 15.50 -6.03 -2.42
N LEU A 234 14.35 -5.55 -1.93
CA LEU A 234 13.80 -6.04 -0.67
C LEU A 234 12.91 -7.28 -0.85
N TYR A 235 12.37 -7.51 -2.04
CA TYR A 235 11.39 -8.57 -2.29
C TYR A 235 12.06 -9.88 -2.67
N ASP A 236 11.63 -10.97 -2.03
CA ASP A 236 12.09 -12.32 -2.34
C ASP A 236 11.18 -12.96 -3.39
N ARG A 237 9.88 -12.65 -3.37
CA ARG A 237 8.87 -13.25 -4.23
C ARG A 237 7.77 -12.25 -4.59
N LEU A 238 7.15 -12.45 -5.75
CA LEU A 238 6.05 -11.61 -6.23
C LEU A 238 4.86 -12.45 -6.66
N HIS A 239 3.65 -11.94 -6.40
CA HIS A 239 2.40 -12.45 -6.91
C HIS A 239 1.67 -11.36 -7.70
N TRP A 240 1.12 -11.70 -8.84
CA TRP A 240 0.18 -10.88 -9.60
C TRP A 240 -1.19 -11.53 -9.54
N VAL A 241 -2.17 -10.82 -8.96
CA VAL A 241 -3.50 -11.35 -8.66
C VAL A 241 -4.55 -10.50 -9.37
N SER A 242 -5.49 -11.16 -10.06
CA SER A 242 -6.61 -10.48 -10.72
C SER A 242 -7.63 -9.94 -9.72
N PHE A 243 -8.46 -9.01 -10.20
CA PHE A 243 -9.58 -8.47 -9.42
C PHE A 243 -10.49 -9.58 -8.90
N ASP A 244 -10.94 -10.51 -9.76
CA ASP A 244 -11.85 -11.61 -9.42
C ASP A 244 -11.30 -12.49 -8.28
N TYR A 245 -10.01 -12.81 -8.33
CA TYR A 245 -9.35 -13.59 -7.29
C TYR A 245 -9.16 -12.79 -5.99
N ALA A 246 -8.80 -11.51 -6.10
CA ALA A 246 -8.69 -10.64 -4.94
C ALA A 246 -10.03 -10.41 -4.24
N MET A 247 -11.12 -10.22 -5.02
CA MET A 247 -12.48 -10.09 -4.51
C MET A 247 -12.94 -11.39 -3.84
N SER A 248 -12.75 -12.54 -4.50
CA SER A 248 -13.11 -13.84 -3.94
C SER A 248 -12.42 -14.08 -2.59
N ALA A 249 -11.13 -13.74 -2.49
CA ALA A 249 -10.38 -13.89 -1.26
C ALA A 249 -10.80 -12.90 -0.18
N ALA A 250 -11.14 -11.65 -0.52
CA ALA A 250 -11.66 -10.67 0.45
C ALA A 250 -13.04 -11.12 1.01
N VAL A 251 -13.88 -11.69 0.16
CA VAL A 251 -15.18 -12.25 0.57
C VAL A 251 -14.98 -13.48 1.46
N ASP A 252 -14.05 -14.37 1.12
CA ASP A 252 -13.71 -15.55 1.92
C ASP A 252 -13.16 -15.15 3.30
N LEU A 253 -12.26 -14.18 3.36
CA LEU A 253 -11.69 -13.66 4.60
C LEU A 253 -12.79 -13.11 5.53
N LEU A 254 -13.78 -12.41 4.98
CA LEU A 254 -14.93 -11.95 5.74
C LEU A 254 -15.81 -13.12 6.22
N ARG A 255 -16.10 -14.10 5.36
CA ARG A 255 -16.95 -15.25 5.69
C ARG A 255 -16.33 -16.16 6.75
N THR A 256 -15.02 -16.38 6.67
CA THR A 256 -14.34 -17.38 7.51
C THR A 256 -13.77 -16.79 8.81
N SER A 257 -13.39 -15.52 8.80
CA SER A 257 -12.69 -14.89 9.91
C SER A 257 -13.33 -13.60 10.41
N GLY A 258 -14.44 -13.15 9.78
CA GLY A 258 -15.11 -11.90 10.15
C GLY A 258 -14.31 -10.63 9.77
N VAL A 259 -13.21 -10.76 9.05
CA VAL A 259 -12.32 -9.64 8.72
C VAL A 259 -12.83 -8.91 7.48
N PHE A 260 -13.43 -7.75 7.68
CA PHE A 260 -13.88 -6.87 6.60
C PHE A 260 -12.75 -5.93 6.18
N ALA A 261 -12.00 -6.33 5.15
CA ALA A 261 -10.83 -5.62 4.65
C ALA A 261 -10.90 -5.39 3.13
N GLY A 262 -10.08 -4.48 2.60
CA GLY A 262 -10.10 -4.09 1.20
C GLY A 262 -9.58 -5.18 0.24
N LEU A 263 -9.66 -4.90 -1.07
CA LEU A 263 -9.25 -5.83 -2.13
C LEU A 263 -7.76 -6.19 -2.06
N SER A 264 -6.90 -5.23 -1.68
CA SER A 264 -5.47 -5.48 -1.48
C SER A 264 -5.22 -6.50 -0.36
N ALA A 265 -6.07 -6.51 0.67
CA ALA A 265 -6.03 -7.51 1.74
C ALA A 265 -6.46 -8.88 1.24
N GLY A 266 -7.49 -8.96 0.39
CA GLY A 266 -7.90 -10.21 -0.25
C GLY A 266 -6.78 -10.82 -1.08
N ALA A 267 -6.12 -10.02 -1.93
CA ALA A 267 -4.99 -10.47 -2.72
C ALA A 267 -3.80 -10.93 -1.84
N ALA A 268 -3.49 -10.19 -0.75
CA ALA A 268 -2.45 -10.57 0.20
C ALA A 268 -2.79 -11.85 0.97
N TYR A 269 -4.06 -12.01 1.38
CA TYR A 269 -4.54 -13.22 2.04
C TYR A 269 -4.43 -14.45 1.15
N LEU A 270 -4.87 -14.37 -0.11
CA LEU A 270 -4.76 -15.45 -1.08
C LEU A 270 -3.29 -15.88 -1.28
N SER A 271 -2.41 -14.89 -1.47
CA SER A 271 -0.98 -15.14 -1.62
C SER A 271 -0.37 -15.75 -0.35
N ALA A 272 -0.77 -15.28 0.84
CA ALA A 272 -0.30 -15.82 2.11
C ALA A 272 -0.74 -17.27 2.35
N LEU A 273 -1.97 -17.63 1.97
CA LEU A 273 -2.44 -19.02 2.00
C LEU A 273 -1.59 -19.94 1.12
N TRP A 274 -1.24 -19.46 -0.07
CA TRP A 274 -0.38 -20.22 -0.98
C TRP A 274 1.03 -20.39 -0.41
N GLU A 275 1.67 -19.33 -0.01
CA GLU A 275 3.01 -19.37 0.58
C GLU A 275 3.06 -20.26 1.83
N HIS A 276 2.02 -20.19 2.68
CA HIS A 276 1.90 -21.10 3.84
C HIS A 276 1.76 -22.57 3.43
N SER A 277 1.06 -22.85 2.34
CA SER A 277 0.93 -24.22 1.83
C SER A 277 2.26 -24.77 1.30
N CYS A 278 3.12 -23.89 0.77
CA CYS A 278 4.43 -24.24 0.22
C CYS A 278 5.52 -24.36 1.30
N ASP A 279 5.49 -23.53 2.33
CA ASP A 279 6.49 -23.52 3.43
C ASP A 279 5.82 -23.36 4.80
N ARG A 280 5.46 -24.48 5.41
CA ARG A 280 4.88 -24.52 6.77
C ARG A 280 5.91 -24.29 7.88
N GLY A 281 7.19 -24.27 7.56
CA GLY A 281 8.27 -23.99 8.50
C GLY A 281 8.37 -22.53 8.91
N ARG A 282 7.79 -21.61 8.11
CA ARG A 282 7.73 -20.18 8.40
C ARG A 282 6.43 -19.79 9.07
N LYS A 283 6.48 -18.75 9.91
CA LYS A 283 5.29 -18.05 10.37
C LYS A 283 4.88 -17.03 9.30
N HIS A 284 3.60 -17.00 8.96
CA HIS A 284 3.09 -16.14 7.90
C HIS A 284 2.29 -14.99 8.48
N VAL A 285 2.66 -13.76 8.10
CA VAL A 285 1.97 -12.53 8.45
C VAL A 285 1.57 -11.82 7.16
N PHE A 286 0.30 -11.49 7.01
CA PHE A 286 -0.13 -10.66 5.89
C PHE A 286 -0.77 -9.35 6.34
N LEU A 287 -0.66 -8.32 5.49
CA LEU A 287 -1.10 -6.97 5.78
C LEU A 287 -2.46 -6.69 5.14
N ALA A 288 -3.48 -6.45 5.96
CA ALA A 288 -4.77 -5.93 5.53
C ALA A 288 -4.78 -4.41 5.69
N ALA A 289 -4.37 -3.72 4.63
CA ALA A 289 -3.94 -2.32 4.66
C ALA A 289 -5.05 -1.29 4.91
N ASP A 290 -6.31 -1.65 4.64
CA ASP A 290 -7.49 -0.81 4.84
C ASP A 290 -8.75 -1.66 5.07
N THR A 291 -9.85 -0.98 5.44
CA THR A 291 -11.15 -1.62 5.63
C THR A 291 -11.88 -1.86 4.30
N GLY A 292 -12.84 -2.78 4.29
CA GLY A 292 -13.68 -3.09 3.13
C GLY A 292 -14.67 -1.99 2.75
N THR A 293 -14.84 -0.96 3.57
CA THR A 293 -15.92 0.04 3.44
C THR A 293 -15.92 0.74 2.07
N ARG A 294 -14.75 1.03 1.51
CA ARG A 294 -14.62 1.68 0.21
C ARG A 294 -14.97 0.79 -0.99
N TYR A 295 -15.10 -0.51 -0.76
CA TYR A 295 -15.25 -1.52 -1.82
C TYR A 295 -16.62 -2.20 -1.77
N VAL A 296 -17.58 -1.66 -0.99
CA VAL A 296 -18.91 -2.25 -0.84
C VAL A 296 -19.58 -2.37 -2.21
N GLU A 297 -19.71 -1.28 -2.93
CA GLU A 297 -20.40 -1.27 -4.22
C GLU A 297 -19.61 -1.94 -5.35
N SER A 298 -18.28 -1.77 -5.36
CA SER A 298 -17.44 -2.25 -6.46
C SER A 298 -17.07 -3.73 -6.35
N ALA A 299 -17.08 -4.30 -5.15
CA ALA A 299 -16.65 -5.68 -4.91
C ALA A 299 -17.61 -6.47 -4.03
N PHE A 300 -17.92 -6.00 -2.80
CA PHE A 300 -18.69 -6.82 -1.85
C PHE A 300 -20.17 -7.00 -2.26
N ALA A 301 -20.77 -6.06 -2.96
CA ALA A 301 -22.11 -6.25 -3.54
C ALA A 301 -22.13 -7.43 -4.53
N ARG A 302 -21.00 -7.77 -5.12
CA ARG A 302 -20.80 -8.90 -6.04
C ARG A 302 -20.37 -10.19 -5.34
N HIS A 303 -20.53 -10.32 -4.04
CA HIS A 303 -20.07 -11.47 -3.25
C HIS A 303 -20.61 -12.83 -3.71
N ALA A 304 -21.71 -12.84 -4.46
CA ALA A 304 -22.27 -14.07 -5.06
C ALA A 304 -21.41 -14.64 -6.20
N GLU A 305 -20.56 -13.80 -6.81
CA GLU A 305 -19.61 -14.20 -7.86
C GLU A 305 -18.31 -14.79 -7.27
N ALA A 306 -18.10 -14.69 -5.96
CA ALA A 306 -16.88 -15.15 -5.29
C ALA A 306 -16.74 -16.68 -5.43
N ARG A 307 -15.53 -17.09 -5.83
CA ARG A 307 -15.18 -18.51 -6.08
C ARG A 307 -14.49 -19.11 -4.86
N PRO A 308 -14.60 -20.44 -4.66
CA PRO A 308 -13.89 -21.14 -3.58
C PRO A 308 -12.36 -21.05 -3.75
N LEU A 309 -11.64 -20.62 -2.71
CA LEU A 309 -10.18 -20.46 -2.76
C LEU A 309 -9.45 -21.80 -2.92
N ALA A 310 -10.05 -22.91 -2.48
CA ALA A 310 -9.46 -24.24 -2.57
C ALA A 310 -9.10 -24.68 -4.01
N SER A 311 -9.75 -24.10 -5.02
CA SER A 311 -9.49 -24.35 -6.44
C SER A 311 -8.47 -23.40 -7.06
N MET A 312 -8.09 -22.33 -6.36
CA MET A 312 -7.19 -21.30 -6.89
C MET A 312 -5.73 -21.70 -6.68
N ARG A 313 -4.95 -21.59 -7.76
CA ARG A 313 -3.50 -21.84 -7.74
C ARG A 313 -2.81 -20.80 -8.63
N PRO A 314 -1.64 -20.29 -8.26
CA PRO A 314 -0.86 -19.47 -9.15
C PRO A 314 -0.24 -20.32 -10.26
N ARG A 315 -0.05 -19.68 -11.39
CA ARG A 315 0.93 -20.15 -12.37
C ARG A 315 2.31 -19.70 -11.90
N GLU A 316 3.17 -20.66 -11.55
CA GLU A 316 4.57 -20.37 -11.29
C GLU A 316 5.26 -20.04 -12.60
N ILE A 317 6.01 -18.94 -12.63
CA ILE A 317 6.70 -18.43 -13.82
C ILE A 317 8.14 -18.08 -13.49
N ASP A 318 9.01 -18.21 -14.49
CA ASP A 318 10.43 -17.86 -14.41
C ASP A 318 10.75 -16.52 -15.08
N SER A 319 9.84 -16.04 -15.94
CA SER A 319 9.97 -14.81 -16.71
C SER A 319 8.68 -13.98 -16.69
N LEU A 320 8.82 -12.65 -16.74
CA LEU A 320 7.70 -11.73 -16.86
C LEU A 320 6.89 -11.91 -18.15
N ASP A 321 7.49 -12.44 -19.21
CA ASP A 321 6.80 -12.75 -20.47
C ASP A 321 5.78 -13.86 -20.35
N GLU A 322 5.85 -14.66 -19.26
CA GLU A 322 4.93 -15.74 -18.96
C GLU A 322 3.74 -15.33 -18.09
N LEU A 323 3.68 -14.04 -17.71
CA LEU A 323 2.59 -13.51 -16.90
C LEU A 323 1.23 -13.83 -17.50
N ALA A 324 0.35 -14.41 -16.72
CA ALA A 324 -0.99 -14.80 -17.15
C ALA A 324 -2.02 -14.60 -16.03
N VAL A 325 -3.15 -13.99 -16.41
CA VAL A 325 -4.36 -13.90 -15.58
C VAL A 325 -4.90 -15.32 -15.38
N PRO A 326 -5.46 -15.68 -14.22
CA PRO A 326 -5.87 -14.80 -13.12
C PRO A 326 -4.84 -14.66 -11.99
N TRP A 327 -3.78 -15.47 -11.94
CA TRP A 327 -2.81 -15.45 -10.87
C TRP A 327 -1.47 -16.01 -11.33
N SER A 328 -0.42 -15.22 -11.22
CA SER A 328 0.96 -15.65 -11.46
C SER A 328 1.81 -15.41 -10.22
N ALA A 329 2.83 -16.26 -10.00
CA ALA A 329 3.80 -16.12 -8.95
C ALA A 329 5.23 -16.36 -9.47
N MET A 330 6.20 -15.61 -8.95
CA MET A 330 7.59 -15.65 -9.41
C MET A 330 8.56 -15.42 -8.25
N SER A 331 9.67 -16.18 -8.21
CA SER A 331 10.82 -15.84 -7.39
C SER A 331 11.46 -14.55 -7.88
N TRP A 332 11.54 -13.56 -7.01
CA TRP A 332 12.14 -12.27 -7.34
C TRP A 332 13.60 -12.17 -6.91
N ASP A 333 13.96 -12.91 -5.84
CA ASP A 333 15.32 -13.12 -5.35
C ASP A 333 16.09 -11.81 -5.12
N ARG A 334 15.37 -10.76 -4.67
CA ARG A 334 15.94 -9.44 -4.38
C ARG A 334 16.65 -8.80 -5.58
N ARG A 335 16.16 -9.04 -6.78
CA ARG A 335 16.74 -8.47 -8.00
C ARG A 335 16.64 -6.95 -7.95
N GLU A 336 17.71 -6.27 -8.31
CA GLU A 336 17.63 -4.86 -8.67
C GLU A 336 16.81 -4.71 -9.95
N SER A 337 15.92 -3.72 -10.00
CA SER A 337 15.21 -3.43 -11.24
C SER A 337 16.21 -3.13 -12.35
N ALA A 338 16.11 -3.83 -13.47
CA ALA A 338 16.93 -3.56 -14.66
C ALA A 338 16.70 -2.12 -15.20
N GLN A 339 15.55 -1.50 -14.83
CA GLN A 339 15.19 -0.14 -15.19
C GLN A 339 15.74 0.90 -14.20
N ALA A 340 16.01 0.55 -12.95
CA ALA A 340 16.64 1.46 -11.97
C ALA A 340 18.02 1.95 -12.43
N ARG A 341 18.73 1.18 -13.26
CA ARG A 341 20.02 1.55 -13.87
C ARG A 341 19.91 2.52 -15.04
N ARG A 342 18.72 2.79 -15.57
CA ARG A 342 18.52 3.66 -16.77
C ARG A 342 17.93 5.04 -16.49
N ALA A 343 17.48 5.32 -15.28
CA ALA A 343 16.86 6.59 -14.94
C ALA A 343 17.81 7.50 -14.14
N GLU A 344 18.90 7.92 -14.73
CA GLU A 344 19.44 9.23 -14.42
C GLU A 344 18.47 10.26 -15.02
N PHE A 345 17.49 10.67 -14.22
CA PHE A 345 16.70 11.84 -14.59
C PHE A 345 17.58 13.09 -14.48
N PRO A 346 17.53 13.98 -15.49
CA PRO A 346 18.21 15.26 -15.36
C PRO A 346 17.68 15.94 -14.09
N SER A 347 18.61 16.25 -13.18
CA SER A 347 18.36 17.12 -12.05
C SER A 347 17.66 18.37 -12.59
N ALA A 348 16.42 18.62 -12.17
CA ALA A 348 15.81 19.93 -12.34
C ALA A 348 16.59 20.89 -11.42
N THR A 349 17.76 21.31 -11.88
CA THR A 349 18.41 22.49 -11.38
C THR A 349 17.60 23.68 -11.87
N PRO A 350 17.07 24.53 -11.02
CA PRO A 350 16.57 25.82 -11.46
C PRO A 350 17.80 26.59 -11.98
N SER A 351 17.92 26.75 -13.27
CA SER A 351 18.75 27.83 -13.81
C SER A 351 18.12 29.16 -13.38
N HIS A 352 18.94 29.99 -12.79
CA HIS A 352 18.73 31.33 -12.28
C HIS A 352 17.74 32.21 -13.04
#